data_998d728664ec2287440b87a5d64fd500
#
_entry.id   998d728664ec2287440b87a5d64fd500
#
_cell.length_a   1.000
_cell.length_b   1.000
_cell.length_c   1.000
_cell.angle_alpha   90.00
_cell.angle_beta   90.00
_cell.angle_gamma   90.00
#
_symmetry.space_group_name_H-M   'P 1'
#
loop_
_entity.id
_entity.type
_entity.pdbx_description
1 polymer ?
#
loop_
_entity_poly.entity_id
_entity_poly.type
_entity_poly.pdbx_seq_one_letter_code
_entity_poly.pdbx_strand_id
1 'polypeptide(L)'
;RQRQMCIRDRLYDWMHHRLAGSYDEMTNLSLAFREKLKEQYPLTCLEKVQVQESKIDGTRKYLFRLSDGNVIESVWMKYHHGNSVCISSQVGCRMGCRFCASTIGGLVRCLTPSEMLDQIYRIWEDTGERVSNLVVMGTGEPMDNYDNLVRFVRLLSSQEGLNISQRNITVSTCGIVPNMYKLADEGLQITLALSLHAPNDEKRRELMPIANKYSIDEILDACRNYFAKTGRRITFEYSLVGGKNDSEADAKELSARISDINCHVNLIPVNPIKERDYVKSTKKVVENFKNKLEKYGINVTIRREMGADIDGACGQL
;
A
#
# COMPACT_ATOMS: atom_id res chain seq x y z
N ARG A 1 -20.15 -33.65 -14.49
CA ARG A 1 -21.38 -32.88 -14.14
C ARG A 1 -20.97 -31.44 -14.02
N GLN A 2 -21.24 -30.61 -15.02
CA GLN A 2 -21.13 -29.15 -14.89
C GLN A 2 -22.09 -28.71 -13.78
N ARG A 3 -21.53 -28.23 -12.66
CA ARG A 3 -22.31 -27.58 -11.62
C ARG A 3 -22.95 -26.34 -12.25
N GLN A 4 -24.27 -26.32 -12.30
CA GLN A 4 -25.01 -25.15 -12.77
C GLN A 4 -24.72 -24.02 -11.80
N MET A 5 -23.91 -23.04 -12.22
CA MET A 5 -23.54 -21.89 -11.40
C MET A 5 -24.80 -21.09 -11.03
N CYS A 6 -24.98 -20.79 -9.77
CA CYS A 6 -26.10 -19.95 -9.33
C CYS A 6 -25.90 -18.48 -9.81
N ILE A 7 -26.96 -17.67 -9.74
CA ILE A 7 -26.92 -16.26 -10.20
C ILE A 7 -25.79 -15.50 -9.48
N ARG A 8 -25.63 -15.70 -8.17
CA ARG A 8 -24.56 -15.11 -7.38
C ARG A 8 -23.18 -15.44 -7.95
N ASP A 9 -22.92 -16.71 -8.23
CA ASP A 9 -21.61 -17.18 -8.69
C ASP A 9 -21.31 -16.64 -10.10
N ARG A 10 -22.33 -16.54 -10.96
CA ARG A 10 -22.18 -15.93 -12.29
C ARG A 10 -21.86 -14.44 -12.19
N LEU A 11 -22.56 -13.71 -11.33
CA LEU A 11 -22.28 -12.28 -11.10
C LEU A 11 -20.86 -12.08 -10.57
N TYR A 12 -20.44 -12.91 -9.60
CA TYR A 12 -19.11 -12.87 -9.02
C TYR A 12 -18.02 -13.17 -10.06
N ASP A 13 -18.22 -14.17 -10.93
CA ASP A 13 -17.33 -14.51 -12.03
C ASP A 13 -17.13 -13.32 -13.01
N TRP A 14 -18.23 -12.66 -13.38
CA TRP A 14 -18.18 -11.47 -14.23
C TRP A 14 -17.40 -10.33 -13.59
N MET A 15 -17.64 -10.08 -12.29
CA MET A 15 -17.01 -8.95 -11.59
C MET A 15 -15.52 -9.18 -11.34
N HIS A 16 -15.13 -10.40 -10.93
CA HIS A 16 -13.81 -10.66 -10.37
C HIS A 16 -12.87 -11.52 -11.23
N HIS A 17 -13.40 -12.24 -12.22
CA HIS A 17 -12.59 -13.02 -13.16
C HIS A 17 -12.56 -12.40 -14.55
N ARG A 18 -13.74 -11.99 -15.05
CA ARG A 18 -13.86 -11.40 -16.40
C ARG A 18 -13.67 -9.89 -16.37
N LEU A 19 -13.62 -9.28 -15.20
CA LEU A 19 -13.39 -7.86 -14.98
C LEU A 19 -14.39 -6.95 -15.72
N ALA A 20 -15.65 -7.39 -15.83
CA ALA A 20 -16.68 -6.66 -16.55
C ALA A 20 -16.81 -5.20 -16.09
N GLY A 21 -16.72 -4.27 -17.01
CA GLY A 21 -16.87 -2.84 -16.78
C GLY A 21 -18.34 -2.39 -16.75
N SER A 22 -19.26 -3.25 -17.22
CA SER A 22 -20.68 -2.97 -17.23
C SER A 22 -21.53 -4.23 -17.04
N TYR A 23 -22.77 -4.06 -16.55
CA TYR A 23 -23.73 -5.18 -16.48
C TYR A 23 -24.15 -5.69 -17.86
N ASP A 24 -23.98 -4.89 -18.93
CA ASP A 24 -24.33 -5.32 -20.29
C ASP A 24 -23.46 -6.45 -20.82
N GLU A 25 -22.24 -6.53 -20.35
CA GLU A 25 -21.30 -7.60 -20.70
C GLU A 25 -21.70 -8.94 -20.09
N MET A 26 -22.50 -8.94 -19.01
CA MET A 26 -22.89 -10.14 -18.24
C MET A 26 -23.96 -10.96 -18.93
N THR A 27 -23.68 -11.45 -20.16
CA THR A 27 -24.64 -12.04 -21.09
C THR A 27 -25.34 -13.30 -20.62
N ASN A 28 -24.81 -14.02 -19.63
CA ASN A 28 -25.43 -15.20 -19.02
C ASN A 28 -26.37 -14.86 -17.85
N LEU A 29 -26.60 -13.54 -17.59
CA LEU A 29 -27.64 -13.03 -16.71
C LEU A 29 -28.81 -12.49 -17.54
N SER A 30 -30.06 -12.64 -17.06
CA SER A 30 -31.23 -12.13 -17.79
C SER A 30 -31.20 -10.62 -17.92
N LEU A 31 -31.70 -10.08 -19.03
CA LEU A 31 -31.76 -8.63 -19.27
C LEU A 31 -32.48 -7.90 -18.12
N ALA A 32 -33.65 -8.38 -17.73
CA ALA A 32 -34.42 -7.76 -16.63
C ALA A 32 -33.63 -7.69 -15.30
N PHE A 33 -32.80 -8.72 -15.02
CA PHE A 33 -31.97 -8.72 -13.83
C PHE A 33 -30.80 -7.73 -13.96
N ARG A 34 -30.19 -7.64 -15.13
CA ARG A 34 -29.12 -6.65 -15.38
C ARG A 34 -29.62 -5.21 -15.24
N GLU A 35 -30.80 -4.91 -15.79
CA GLU A 35 -31.40 -3.57 -15.66
C GLU A 35 -31.69 -3.23 -14.19
N LYS A 36 -32.26 -4.18 -13.44
CA LYS A 36 -32.47 -4.00 -11.99
C LYS A 36 -31.17 -3.74 -11.22
N LEU A 37 -30.08 -4.43 -11.59
CA LEU A 37 -28.78 -4.20 -10.96
C LEU A 37 -28.24 -2.82 -11.28
N LYS A 38 -28.37 -2.34 -12.53
CA LYS A 38 -27.94 -0.98 -12.93
C LYS A 38 -28.63 0.09 -12.09
N GLU A 39 -29.94 -0.05 -11.87
CA GLU A 39 -30.72 0.92 -11.10
C GLU A 39 -30.36 0.94 -9.61
N GLN A 40 -30.17 -0.24 -9.01
CA GLN A 40 -30.04 -0.38 -7.55
C GLN A 40 -28.59 -0.44 -7.06
N TYR A 41 -27.69 -0.95 -7.88
CA TYR A 41 -26.28 -1.23 -7.51
C TYR A 41 -25.34 -0.81 -8.64
N PRO A 42 -25.06 0.48 -8.80
CA PRO A 42 -24.11 0.94 -9.82
C PRO A 42 -22.77 0.17 -9.69
N LEU A 43 -22.28 -0.35 -10.81
CA LEU A 43 -21.00 -1.04 -10.84
C LEU A 43 -19.88 -0.01 -10.68
N THR A 44 -18.97 -0.25 -9.76
CA THR A 44 -17.76 0.56 -9.64
C THR A 44 -16.87 0.31 -10.85
N CYS A 45 -16.55 1.36 -11.57
CA CYS A 45 -15.63 1.33 -12.69
C CYS A 45 -14.83 2.64 -12.70
N LEU A 46 -13.53 2.55 -12.41
CA LEU A 46 -12.63 3.69 -12.40
C LEU A 46 -12.31 4.13 -13.84
N GLU A 47 -12.43 5.43 -14.09
CA GLU A 47 -12.02 5.98 -15.39
C GLU A 47 -10.51 6.19 -15.42
N LYS A 48 -9.83 5.57 -16.38
CA LYS A 48 -8.41 5.80 -16.64
C LYS A 48 -8.20 7.14 -17.32
N VAL A 49 -7.82 8.17 -16.54
CA VAL A 49 -7.62 9.55 -17.05
C VAL A 49 -6.27 9.69 -17.74
N GLN A 50 -5.23 9.12 -17.12
CA GLN A 50 -3.86 9.25 -17.64
C GLN A 50 -3.02 8.03 -17.25
N VAL A 51 -2.09 7.68 -18.14
CA VAL A 51 -1.01 6.73 -17.85
C VAL A 51 0.31 7.40 -18.21
N GLN A 52 1.24 7.38 -17.27
CA GLN A 52 2.63 7.79 -17.50
C GLN A 52 3.51 6.54 -17.46
N GLU A 53 4.34 6.34 -18.46
CA GLU A 53 5.27 5.21 -18.50
C GLU A 53 6.71 5.70 -18.38
N SER A 54 7.44 5.16 -17.40
CA SER A 54 8.85 5.45 -17.18
C SER A 54 9.70 4.95 -18.35
N LYS A 55 10.53 5.82 -18.88
CA LYS A 55 11.52 5.47 -19.91
C LYS A 55 12.75 4.75 -19.32
N ILE A 56 12.90 4.78 -18.00
CA ILE A 56 14.04 4.20 -17.28
C ILE A 56 13.82 2.71 -17.00
N ASP A 57 12.61 2.35 -16.56
CA ASP A 57 12.35 1.00 -16.03
C ASP A 57 10.98 0.40 -16.43
N GLY A 58 10.18 1.12 -17.23
CA GLY A 58 8.87 0.67 -17.72
C GLY A 58 7.78 0.70 -16.63
N THR A 59 8.01 1.31 -15.47
CA THR A 59 6.99 1.55 -14.47
C THR A 59 5.87 2.41 -15.04
N ARG A 60 4.61 2.06 -14.75
CA ARG A 60 3.45 2.84 -15.19
C ARG A 60 2.75 3.43 -13.99
N LYS A 61 2.54 4.75 -14.02
CA LYS A 61 1.71 5.48 -13.06
C LYS A 61 0.37 5.80 -13.72
N TYR A 62 -0.70 5.39 -13.06
CA TYR A 62 -2.08 5.57 -13.47
C TYR A 62 -2.74 6.65 -12.65
N LEU A 63 -3.47 7.54 -13.31
CA LEU A 63 -4.40 8.46 -12.70
C LEU A 63 -5.81 7.97 -13.00
N PHE A 64 -6.54 7.60 -11.96
CA PHE A 64 -7.92 7.12 -12.04
C PHE A 64 -8.89 8.15 -11.48
N ARG A 65 -10.01 8.36 -12.19
CA ARG A 65 -11.12 9.17 -11.71
C ARG A 65 -12.19 8.27 -11.10
N LEU A 66 -12.64 8.68 -9.92
CA LEU A 66 -13.73 8.08 -9.17
C LEU A 66 -15.07 8.63 -9.64
N SER A 67 -16.18 7.96 -9.30
CA SER A 67 -17.54 8.37 -9.70
C SER A 67 -17.97 9.75 -9.17
N ASP A 68 -17.34 10.20 -8.08
CA ASP A 68 -17.57 11.52 -7.47
C ASP A 68 -16.66 12.62 -8.03
N GLY A 69 -15.87 12.31 -9.05
CA GLY A 69 -14.94 13.24 -9.71
C GLY A 69 -13.56 13.36 -9.05
N ASN A 70 -13.36 12.81 -7.86
CA ASN A 70 -12.05 12.75 -7.25
C ASN A 70 -11.09 11.87 -8.06
N VAL A 71 -9.79 12.11 -7.91
CA VAL A 71 -8.75 11.32 -8.58
C VAL A 71 -7.83 10.66 -7.58
N ILE A 72 -7.35 9.48 -7.96
CA ILE A 72 -6.37 8.71 -7.20
C ILE A 72 -5.27 8.20 -8.12
N GLU A 73 -4.13 7.86 -7.55
CA GLU A 73 -3.00 7.32 -8.28
C GLU A 73 -2.72 5.87 -7.91
N SER A 74 -2.24 5.10 -8.87
CA SER A 74 -1.75 3.73 -8.69
C SER A 74 -0.50 3.53 -9.53
N VAL A 75 0.38 2.62 -9.10
CA VAL A 75 1.63 2.36 -9.82
C VAL A 75 1.78 0.87 -10.09
N TRP A 76 2.01 0.52 -11.36
CA TRP A 76 2.39 -0.82 -11.78
C TRP A 76 3.89 -0.88 -12.01
N MET A 77 4.53 -1.87 -11.39
CA MET A 77 5.98 -2.07 -11.44
C MET A 77 6.29 -3.48 -11.88
N LYS A 78 7.19 -3.62 -12.85
CA LYS A 78 7.63 -4.91 -13.36
C LYS A 78 8.96 -5.31 -12.73
N TYR A 79 8.97 -6.47 -12.07
CA TYR A 79 10.18 -7.08 -11.52
C TYR A 79 10.45 -8.42 -12.22
N HIS A 80 11.68 -8.93 -12.12
CA HIS A 80 12.06 -10.24 -12.68
C HIS A 80 11.27 -11.42 -12.06
N HIS A 81 10.78 -11.23 -10.83
CA HIS A 81 10.01 -12.24 -10.08
C HIS A 81 8.49 -12.05 -10.16
N GLY A 82 8.01 -11.23 -11.07
CA GLY A 82 6.60 -10.90 -11.26
C GLY A 82 6.33 -9.41 -11.16
N ASN A 83 5.10 -9.00 -11.45
CA ASN A 83 4.70 -7.61 -11.33
C ASN A 83 4.14 -7.30 -9.93
N SER A 84 4.19 -6.02 -9.58
CA SER A 84 3.62 -5.49 -8.33
C SER A 84 2.76 -4.28 -8.64
N VAL A 85 1.64 -4.16 -7.94
CA VAL A 85 0.79 -2.97 -8.02
C VAL A 85 0.78 -2.26 -6.66
N CYS A 86 1.05 -0.96 -6.69
CA CYS A 86 0.84 -0.06 -5.57
C CYS A 86 -0.52 0.62 -5.74
N ILE A 87 -1.40 0.48 -4.76
CA ILE A 87 -2.74 1.08 -4.78
C ILE A 87 -2.93 2.11 -3.68
N SER A 88 -3.84 3.04 -3.94
CA SER A 88 -4.36 4.00 -2.98
C SER A 88 -5.49 3.40 -2.13
N SER A 89 -5.62 3.87 -0.89
CA SER A 89 -6.67 3.46 0.06
C SER A 89 -7.63 4.58 0.43
N GLN A 90 -7.26 5.82 0.13
CA GLN A 90 -8.04 7.03 0.42
C GLN A 90 -7.87 8.05 -0.70
N VAL A 91 -8.75 9.05 -0.73
CA VAL A 91 -8.55 10.29 -1.47
C VAL A 91 -7.94 11.29 -0.51
N GLY A 92 -6.64 11.59 -0.70
CA GLY A 92 -5.84 12.35 0.26
C GLY A 92 -5.52 11.58 1.55
N CYS A 93 -4.87 12.24 2.51
CA CYS A 93 -4.46 11.62 3.78
C CYS A 93 -4.38 12.65 4.90
N ARG A 94 -4.95 12.36 6.07
CA ARG A 94 -4.93 13.27 7.24
C ARG A 94 -3.76 13.05 8.19
N MET A 95 -2.85 12.11 7.91
CA MET A 95 -1.76 11.78 8.85
C MET A 95 -0.70 12.87 8.94
N GLY A 96 -0.56 13.72 7.92
CA GLY A 96 0.31 14.89 7.94
C GLY A 96 1.80 14.60 7.87
N CYS A 97 2.21 13.40 7.40
CA CYS A 97 3.62 13.06 7.22
C CYS A 97 4.30 14.11 6.35
N ARG A 98 5.34 14.76 6.88
CA ARG A 98 5.91 15.97 6.27
C ARG A 98 6.72 15.73 5.00
N PHE A 99 7.05 14.48 4.69
CA PHE A 99 7.77 14.07 3.49
C PHE A 99 6.85 13.48 2.41
N CYS A 100 5.53 13.50 2.60
CA CYS A 100 4.57 12.83 1.71
C CYS A 100 3.61 13.83 1.06
N ALA A 101 3.51 13.78 -0.27
CA ALA A 101 2.62 14.63 -1.06
C ALA A 101 1.13 14.36 -0.77
N SER A 102 0.75 13.11 -0.50
CA SER A 102 -0.64 12.71 -0.23
C SER A 102 -1.29 13.46 0.95
N THR A 103 -0.49 14.10 1.81
CA THR A 103 -0.99 14.80 3.01
C THR A 103 -1.27 16.29 2.78
N ILE A 104 -0.89 16.84 1.62
CA ILE A 104 -0.95 18.29 1.36
C ILE A 104 -2.40 18.79 1.35
N GLY A 105 -3.29 18.06 0.68
CA GLY A 105 -4.72 18.40 0.60
C GLY A 105 -5.58 17.87 1.76
N GLY A 106 -4.98 17.18 2.72
CA GLY A 106 -5.73 16.50 3.77
C GLY A 106 -6.51 15.27 3.26
N LEU A 107 -7.44 14.77 4.07
CA LEU A 107 -8.31 13.65 3.73
C LEU A 107 -9.64 14.15 3.18
N VAL A 108 -10.01 13.71 2.00
CA VAL A 108 -11.35 13.90 1.43
C VAL A 108 -12.28 12.77 1.88
N ARG A 109 -11.93 11.51 1.56
CA ARG A 109 -12.68 10.32 1.99
C ARG A 109 -11.88 9.03 1.90
N CYS A 110 -12.38 7.99 2.53
CA CYS A 110 -11.92 6.63 2.37
C CYS A 110 -12.41 6.03 1.04
N LEU A 111 -11.61 5.15 0.43
CA LEU A 111 -12.03 4.33 -0.70
C LEU A 111 -12.84 3.13 -0.22
N THR A 112 -13.84 2.75 -1.00
CA THR A 112 -14.57 1.49 -0.81
C THR A 112 -13.71 0.29 -1.23
N PRO A 113 -14.04 -0.93 -0.77
CA PRO A 113 -13.34 -2.14 -1.24
C PRO A 113 -13.41 -2.31 -2.76
N SER A 114 -14.52 -1.92 -3.38
CA SER A 114 -14.70 -1.98 -4.84
C SER A 114 -13.73 -1.02 -5.56
N GLU A 115 -13.59 0.22 -5.08
CA GLU A 115 -12.66 1.18 -5.65
C GLU A 115 -11.20 0.76 -5.47
N MET A 116 -10.87 0.07 -4.37
CA MET A 116 -9.53 -0.49 -4.17
C MET A 116 -9.27 -1.67 -5.12
N LEU A 117 -10.25 -2.56 -5.33
CA LEU A 117 -10.16 -3.68 -6.27
C LEU A 117 -10.06 -3.21 -7.72
N ASP A 118 -10.85 -2.21 -8.10
CA ASP A 118 -10.95 -1.78 -9.49
C ASP A 118 -9.64 -1.12 -9.99
N GLN A 119 -8.81 -0.54 -9.11
CA GLN A 119 -7.46 -0.12 -9.48
C GLN A 119 -6.65 -1.29 -10.05
N ILE A 120 -6.76 -2.47 -9.44
CA ILE A 120 -6.06 -3.69 -9.87
C ILE A 120 -6.66 -4.19 -11.18
N TYR A 121 -7.99 -4.16 -11.31
CA TYR A 121 -8.69 -4.64 -12.51
C TYR A 121 -8.33 -3.81 -13.74
N ARG A 122 -8.39 -2.47 -13.62
CA ARG A 122 -8.04 -1.57 -14.73
C ARG A 122 -6.58 -1.68 -15.13
N ILE A 123 -5.66 -1.89 -14.18
CA ILE A 123 -4.24 -2.11 -14.46
C ILE A 123 -4.03 -3.46 -15.17
N TRP A 124 -4.69 -4.52 -14.72
CA TRP A 124 -4.60 -5.82 -15.39
C TRP A 124 -5.16 -5.76 -16.83
N GLU A 125 -6.31 -5.14 -17.00
CA GLU A 125 -6.92 -4.95 -18.32
C GLU A 125 -6.00 -4.17 -19.28
N ASP A 126 -5.36 -3.09 -18.78
CA ASP A 126 -4.45 -2.26 -19.57
C ASP A 126 -3.12 -2.98 -19.91
N THR A 127 -2.59 -3.75 -19.00
CA THR A 127 -1.28 -4.43 -19.17
C THR A 127 -1.40 -5.81 -19.79
N GLY A 128 -2.54 -6.46 -19.71
CA GLY A 128 -2.73 -7.88 -20.03
C GLY A 128 -2.00 -8.83 -19.08
N GLU A 129 -1.35 -8.30 -18.02
CA GLU A 129 -0.54 -9.10 -17.10
C GLU A 129 -1.26 -9.24 -15.73
N ARG A 130 -1.46 -10.50 -15.30
CA ARG A 130 -2.02 -10.79 -13.99
C ARG A 130 -1.14 -10.20 -12.89
N VAL A 131 -1.75 -9.51 -11.93
CA VAL A 131 -1.06 -8.95 -10.78
C VAL A 131 -0.57 -10.07 -9.85
N SER A 132 0.72 -10.06 -9.51
CA SER A 132 1.37 -11.08 -8.67
C SER A 132 1.49 -10.63 -7.22
N ASN A 133 1.86 -9.37 -7.00
CA ASN A 133 2.08 -8.77 -5.69
C ASN A 133 1.33 -7.46 -5.57
N LEU A 134 0.91 -7.15 -4.36
CA LEU A 134 0.20 -5.92 -4.06
C LEU A 134 0.81 -5.21 -2.86
N VAL A 135 0.95 -3.90 -2.97
CA VAL A 135 1.31 -3.04 -1.85
C VAL A 135 0.26 -1.93 -1.70
N VAL A 136 -0.28 -1.78 -0.49
CA VAL A 136 -1.19 -0.69 -0.15
C VAL A 136 -0.33 0.42 0.47
N MET A 137 0.32 1.17 -0.42
CA MET A 137 1.33 2.21 -0.09
C MET A 137 1.15 3.48 -0.95
N GLY A 138 0.06 3.59 -1.69
CA GLY A 138 -0.32 4.79 -2.43
C GLY A 138 -0.92 5.86 -1.52
N THR A 139 -1.82 6.66 -2.06
CA THR A 139 -2.46 7.73 -1.30
C THR A 139 -3.33 7.17 -0.17
N GLY A 140 -3.11 7.70 1.04
CA GLY A 140 -3.92 7.39 2.22
C GLY A 140 -3.20 6.57 3.30
N GLU A 141 -3.86 6.45 4.46
CA GLU A 141 -3.47 5.56 5.56
C GLU A 141 -4.45 4.38 5.61
N PRO A 142 -4.01 3.17 5.24
CA PRO A 142 -4.92 2.02 5.17
C PRO A 142 -5.60 1.67 6.50
N MET A 143 -4.90 1.86 7.64
CA MET A 143 -5.48 1.59 8.96
C MET A 143 -6.53 2.63 9.37
N ASP A 144 -6.57 3.79 8.73
CA ASP A 144 -7.63 4.79 8.88
C ASP A 144 -8.88 4.43 8.06
N ASN A 145 -8.72 3.53 7.09
CA ASN A 145 -9.79 2.91 6.29
C ASN A 145 -9.98 1.42 6.63
N TYR A 146 -9.94 1.07 7.91
CA TYR A 146 -9.73 -0.28 8.43
C TYR A 146 -10.72 -1.32 7.91
N ASP A 147 -12.04 -1.08 8.09
CA ASP A 147 -13.06 -2.07 7.73
C ASP A 147 -13.08 -2.36 6.23
N ASN A 148 -12.92 -1.33 5.41
CA ASN A 148 -12.82 -1.47 3.96
C ASN A 148 -11.53 -2.19 3.55
N LEU A 149 -10.42 -1.91 4.23
CA LEU A 149 -9.14 -2.60 4.01
C LEU A 149 -9.27 -4.11 4.26
N VAL A 150 -9.81 -4.50 5.41
CA VAL A 150 -9.98 -5.92 5.77
C VAL A 150 -10.89 -6.63 4.77
N ARG A 151 -12.01 -6.00 4.41
CA ARG A 151 -12.93 -6.54 3.39
C ARG A 151 -12.24 -6.65 2.03
N PHE A 152 -11.49 -5.65 1.61
CA PHE A 152 -10.72 -5.67 0.38
C PHE A 152 -9.72 -6.84 0.34
N VAL A 153 -8.92 -7.03 1.39
CA VAL A 153 -7.95 -8.13 1.47
C VAL A 153 -8.63 -9.50 1.34
N ARG A 154 -9.76 -9.69 2.02
CA ARG A 154 -10.54 -10.93 1.95
C ARG A 154 -11.09 -11.20 0.55
N LEU A 155 -11.64 -10.18 -0.11
CA LEU A 155 -12.14 -10.29 -1.49
C LEU A 155 -11.00 -10.61 -2.48
N LEU A 156 -9.88 -9.89 -2.36
CA LEU A 156 -8.72 -10.05 -3.23
C LEU A 156 -8.09 -11.45 -3.12
N SER A 157 -8.07 -12.02 -1.91
CA SER A 157 -7.51 -13.35 -1.65
C SER A 157 -8.52 -14.49 -1.77
N SER A 158 -9.79 -14.21 -2.03
CA SER A 158 -10.81 -15.22 -2.22
C SER A 158 -10.48 -16.13 -3.41
N GLN A 159 -10.64 -17.44 -3.23
CA GLN A 159 -10.46 -18.44 -4.30
C GLN A 159 -11.43 -18.24 -5.48
N GLU A 160 -12.60 -17.67 -5.20
CA GLU A 160 -13.63 -17.35 -6.19
C GLU A 160 -13.36 -16.03 -6.92
N GLY A 161 -12.34 -15.24 -6.49
CA GLY A 161 -11.93 -13.96 -7.09
C GLY A 161 -10.54 -14.02 -7.74
N LEU A 162 -9.76 -12.96 -7.57
CA LEU A 162 -8.40 -12.88 -8.12
C LEU A 162 -7.45 -13.92 -7.52
N ASN A 163 -7.77 -14.45 -6.35
CA ASN A 163 -6.98 -15.46 -5.65
C ASN A 163 -5.50 -15.07 -5.49
N ILE A 164 -5.26 -13.82 -5.12
CA ILE A 164 -3.92 -13.35 -4.77
C ILE A 164 -3.59 -13.85 -3.37
N SER A 165 -2.49 -14.57 -3.23
CA SER A 165 -2.05 -15.05 -1.92
C SER A 165 -1.89 -13.88 -0.95
N GLN A 166 -2.44 -14.00 0.25
CA GLN A 166 -2.28 -12.97 1.29
C GLN A 166 -0.81 -12.68 1.61
N ARG A 167 0.08 -13.65 1.42
CA ARG A 167 1.53 -13.47 1.60
C ARG A 167 2.15 -12.50 0.59
N ASN A 168 1.49 -12.28 -0.53
CA ASN A 168 1.90 -11.35 -1.58
C ASN A 168 1.21 -9.97 -1.43
N ILE A 169 0.49 -9.76 -0.32
CA ILE A 169 -0.16 -8.48 0.00
C ILE A 169 0.61 -7.83 1.14
N THR A 170 1.11 -6.63 0.91
CA THR A 170 1.76 -5.80 1.93
C THR A 170 0.87 -4.59 2.22
N VAL A 171 0.57 -4.38 3.49
CA VAL A 171 -0.15 -3.21 3.96
C VAL A 171 0.78 -2.35 4.78
N SER A 172 0.96 -1.10 4.37
CA SER A 172 1.75 -0.11 5.11
C SER A 172 0.86 0.66 6.08
N THR A 173 1.42 1.06 7.21
CA THR A 173 0.75 1.96 8.15
C THR A 173 1.74 2.88 8.84
N CYS A 174 1.30 4.09 9.15
CA CYS A 174 2.04 5.02 9.99
C CYS A 174 1.98 4.67 11.49
N GLY A 175 1.27 3.59 11.88
CA GLY A 175 1.20 3.12 13.25
C GLY A 175 -0.03 3.59 14.02
N ILE A 176 -1.23 3.36 13.50
CA ILE A 176 -2.49 3.50 14.25
C ILE A 176 -2.64 2.30 15.17
N VAL A 177 -2.06 2.39 16.35
CA VAL A 177 -1.87 1.29 17.32
C VAL A 177 -3.13 0.46 17.59
N PRO A 178 -4.32 1.03 17.90
CA PRO A 178 -5.51 0.23 18.14
C PRO A 178 -5.90 -0.66 16.94
N ASN A 179 -5.71 -0.16 15.72
CA ASN A 179 -6.06 -0.89 14.51
C ASN A 179 -4.99 -1.93 14.14
N MET A 180 -3.73 -1.75 14.57
CA MET A 180 -2.70 -2.79 14.45
C MET A 180 -3.04 -4.00 15.34
N TYR A 181 -3.51 -3.78 16.58
CA TYR A 181 -3.99 -4.88 17.44
C TYR A 181 -5.20 -5.59 16.85
N LYS A 182 -6.19 -4.85 16.33
CA LYS A 182 -7.34 -5.44 15.63
C LYS A 182 -6.91 -6.30 14.45
N LEU A 183 -5.97 -5.79 13.63
CA LEU A 183 -5.48 -6.53 12.46
C LEU A 183 -4.80 -7.85 12.84
N ALA A 184 -4.11 -7.89 13.98
CA ALA A 184 -3.49 -9.10 14.49
C ALA A 184 -4.53 -10.20 14.82
N ASP A 185 -5.77 -9.81 15.13
CA ASP A 185 -6.89 -10.72 15.45
C ASP A 185 -7.71 -11.16 14.23
N GLU A 186 -7.50 -10.56 13.05
CA GLU A 186 -8.25 -10.88 11.82
C GLU A 186 -7.88 -12.24 11.20
N GLY A 187 -6.80 -12.87 11.63
CA GLY A 187 -6.31 -14.13 11.07
C GLY A 187 -5.74 -14.00 9.65
N LEU A 188 -5.44 -12.79 9.20
CA LEU A 188 -4.88 -12.53 7.89
C LEU A 188 -3.37 -12.82 7.85
N GLN A 189 -2.91 -13.36 6.72
CA GLN A 189 -1.50 -13.71 6.50
C GLN A 189 -0.75 -12.67 5.65
N ILE A 190 -1.15 -11.41 5.73
CA ILE A 190 -0.51 -10.30 5.01
C ILE A 190 0.82 -9.89 5.65
N THR A 191 1.64 -9.17 4.89
CA THR A 191 2.84 -8.51 5.42
C THR A 191 2.46 -7.13 5.96
N LEU A 192 2.74 -6.89 7.24
CA LEU A 192 2.59 -5.56 7.83
C LEU A 192 3.90 -4.79 7.65
N ALA A 193 3.81 -3.64 6.97
CA ALA A 193 4.91 -2.70 6.81
C ALA A 193 4.65 -1.47 7.68
N LEU A 194 5.48 -1.28 8.69
CA LEU A 194 5.37 -0.12 9.58
C LEU A 194 6.26 1.02 9.09
N SER A 195 5.67 2.15 8.78
CA SER A 195 6.35 3.42 8.51
C SER A 195 6.91 3.99 9.82
N LEU A 196 8.13 3.58 10.17
CA LEU A 196 8.79 3.99 11.42
C LEU A 196 9.52 5.33 11.27
N HIS A 197 10.39 5.44 10.27
CA HIS A 197 11.09 6.63 9.79
C HIS A 197 11.95 7.40 10.79
N ALA A 198 12.05 6.95 12.03
CA ALA A 198 12.90 7.53 13.05
C ALA A 198 13.29 6.51 14.14
N PRO A 199 14.44 6.68 14.82
CA PRO A 199 14.85 5.78 15.89
C PRO A 199 14.21 6.10 17.25
N ASN A 200 13.66 7.32 17.42
CA ASN A 200 13.07 7.81 18.66
C ASN A 200 11.88 8.73 18.41
N ASP A 201 11.12 9.01 19.47
CA ASP A 201 9.90 9.82 19.40
C ASP A 201 10.16 11.27 19.02
N GLU A 202 11.28 11.86 19.46
CA GLU A 202 11.63 13.24 19.14
C GLU A 202 11.74 13.46 17.64
N LYS A 203 12.60 12.69 16.98
CA LYS A 203 12.79 12.73 15.53
C LYS A 203 11.55 12.30 14.77
N ARG A 204 10.79 11.32 15.32
CA ARG A 204 9.57 10.84 14.69
C ARG A 204 8.49 11.93 14.66
N ARG A 205 8.31 12.70 15.71
CA ARG A 205 7.39 13.85 15.75
C ARG A 205 7.71 14.92 14.73
N GLU A 206 9.00 15.13 14.44
CA GLU A 206 9.41 16.07 13.40
C GLU A 206 8.96 15.64 12.00
N LEU A 207 8.90 14.34 11.74
CA LEU A 207 8.58 13.79 10.41
C LEU A 207 7.11 13.37 10.27
N MET A 208 6.53 12.85 11.38
CA MET A 208 5.23 12.21 11.39
C MET A 208 4.39 12.69 12.59
N PRO A 209 3.40 13.57 12.39
CA PRO A 209 2.56 14.09 13.47
C PRO A 209 1.83 13.03 14.29
N ILE A 210 1.57 11.85 13.72
CA ILE A 210 0.95 10.72 14.45
C ILE A 210 1.77 10.30 15.68
N ALA A 211 3.07 10.58 15.71
CA ALA A 211 3.94 10.33 16.86
C ALA A 211 3.61 11.16 18.10
N ASN A 212 2.76 12.19 17.98
CA ASN A 212 2.19 12.88 19.12
C ASN A 212 1.10 12.07 19.82
N LYS A 213 0.52 11.09 19.14
CA LYS A 213 -0.57 10.25 19.65
C LYS A 213 -0.08 8.88 20.12
N TYR A 214 0.87 8.29 19.40
CA TYR A 214 1.41 6.96 19.68
C TYR A 214 2.94 7.01 19.72
N SER A 215 3.52 6.60 20.83
CA SER A 215 4.97 6.49 21.01
C SER A 215 5.55 5.34 20.18
N ILE A 216 6.86 5.37 19.95
CA ILE A 216 7.56 4.26 19.28
C ILE A 216 7.40 2.96 20.06
N ASP A 217 7.45 3.00 21.41
CA ASP A 217 7.33 1.81 22.23
C ASP A 217 5.94 1.16 22.07
N GLU A 218 4.84 1.94 22.10
CA GLU A 218 3.49 1.44 21.82
C GLU A 218 3.37 0.79 20.42
N ILE A 219 4.01 1.39 19.43
CA ILE A 219 4.01 0.87 18.05
C ILE A 219 4.80 -0.43 17.96
N LEU A 220 5.98 -0.51 18.59
CA LEU A 220 6.80 -1.71 18.60
C LEU A 220 6.12 -2.85 19.36
N ASP A 221 5.43 -2.57 20.45
CA ASP A 221 4.62 -3.56 21.16
C ASP A 221 3.47 -4.09 20.31
N ALA A 222 2.81 -3.24 19.53
CA ALA A 222 1.81 -3.67 18.56
C ALA A 222 2.43 -4.55 17.45
N CYS A 223 3.67 -4.27 17.03
CA CYS A 223 4.41 -5.11 16.09
C CYS A 223 4.76 -6.49 16.68
N ARG A 224 5.21 -6.54 17.94
CA ARG A 224 5.46 -7.80 18.66
C ARG A 224 4.19 -8.64 18.78
N ASN A 225 3.07 -8.00 19.14
CA ASN A 225 1.76 -8.65 19.20
C ASN A 225 1.33 -9.20 17.83
N TYR A 226 1.49 -8.42 16.77
CA TYR A 226 1.17 -8.87 15.41
C TYR A 226 1.99 -10.11 15.02
N PHE A 227 3.31 -10.08 15.26
CA PHE A 227 4.17 -11.25 15.01
C PHE A 227 3.76 -12.45 15.85
N ALA A 228 3.51 -12.28 17.15
CA ALA A 228 3.12 -13.36 18.05
C ALA A 228 1.82 -14.05 17.61
N LYS A 229 0.85 -13.30 17.08
CA LYS A 229 -0.44 -13.85 16.63
C LYS A 229 -0.41 -14.43 15.22
N THR A 230 0.36 -13.85 14.32
CA THR A 230 0.33 -14.21 12.89
C THR A 230 1.53 -15.03 12.42
N GLY A 231 2.64 -15.01 13.16
CA GLY A 231 3.92 -15.55 12.73
C GLY A 231 4.56 -14.78 11.57
N ARG A 232 3.96 -13.64 11.15
CA ARG A 232 4.43 -12.88 9.99
C ARG A 232 5.49 -11.86 10.39
N ARG A 233 6.64 -11.93 9.71
CA ARG A 233 7.75 -10.97 9.89
C ARG A 233 7.27 -9.55 9.64
N ILE A 234 7.68 -8.61 10.49
CA ILE A 234 7.41 -7.18 10.32
C ILE A 234 8.40 -6.59 9.31
N THR A 235 7.93 -5.69 8.46
CA THR A 235 8.79 -4.82 7.65
C THR A 235 8.77 -3.42 8.24
N PHE A 236 9.92 -2.86 8.57
CA PHE A 236 10.06 -1.45 8.93
C PHE A 236 10.46 -0.65 7.70
N GLU A 237 9.60 0.25 7.29
CA GLU A 237 9.92 1.25 6.26
C GLU A 237 10.64 2.43 6.94
N TYR A 238 11.81 2.78 6.46
CA TYR A 238 12.62 3.85 7.04
C TYR A 238 13.10 4.81 5.93
N SER A 239 12.41 5.93 5.79
CA SER A 239 12.78 6.99 4.86
C SER A 239 14.00 7.74 5.41
N LEU A 240 15.11 7.69 4.70
CA LEU A 240 16.32 8.41 5.04
C LEU A 240 16.23 9.86 4.52
N VAL A 241 16.16 10.79 5.45
CA VAL A 241 16.10 12.24 5.20
C VAL A 241 17.45 12.86 5.59
N GLY A 242 18.13 13.45 4.62
CA GLY A 242 19.49 13.98 4.78
C GLY A 242 19.59 14.95 5.96
N GLY A 243 20.52 14.65 6.88
CA GLY A 243 20.79 15.46 8.08
C GLY A 243 19.71 15.41 9.17
N LYS A 244 18.68 14.56 9.05
CA LYS A 244 17.59 14.41 10.04
C LYS A 244 17.65 13.11 10.83
N ASN A 245 17.63 11.99 10.12
CA ASN A 245 17.50 10.65 10.71
C ASN A 245 18.47 9.64 10.10
N ASP A 246 19.53 10.09 9.46
CA ASP A 246 20.44 9.28 8.64
C ASP A 246 21.87 9.15 9.23
N SER A 247 22.03 9.50 10.52
CA SER A 247 23.33 9.41 11.20
C SER A 247 23.63 7.97 11.66
N GLU A 248 24.91 7.67 11.94
CA GLU A 248 25.31 6.39 12.54
C GLU A 248 24.72 6.18 13.95
N ALA A 249 24.52 7.28 14.70
CA ALA A 249 23.87 7.22 15.99
C ALA A 249 22.40 6.77 15.85
N ASP A 250 21.69 7.27 14.82
CA ASP A 250 20.33 6.86 14.51
C ASP A 250 20.26 5.36 14.15
N ALA A 251 21.21 4.86 13.37
CA ALA A 251 21.27 3.44 13.02
C ALA A 251 21.50 2.56 14.26
N LYS A 252 22.38 3.00 15.18
CA LYS A 252 22.64 2.29 16.44
C LYS A 252 21.41 2.27 17.34
N GLU A 253 20.75 3.42 17.51
CA GLU A 253 19.54 3.51 18.33
C GLU A 253 18.40 2.69 17.75
N LEU A 254 18.14 2.79 16.43
CA LEU A 254 17.15 1.97 15.74
C LEU A 254 17.39 0.49 15.96
N SER A 255 18.64 0.01 15.73
CA SER A 255 18.95 -1.40 15.89
C SER A 255 18.72 -1.89 17.32
N ALA A 256 19.05 -1.09 18.34
CA ALA A 256 18.81 -1.45 19.74
C ALA A 256 17.32 -1.63 20.06
N ARG A 257 16.44 -0.81 19.45
CA ARG A 257 14.98 -0.87 19.67
C ARG A 257 14.28 -2.04 19.00
N ILE A 258 14.79 -2.51 17.85
CA ILE A 258 14.13 -3.55 17.04
C ILE A 258 14.84 -4.90 17.06
N SER A 259 15.94 -5.03 17.82
CA SER A 259 16.79 -6.24 17.83
C SER A 259 16.07 -7.51 18.27
N ASP A 260 15.04 -7.41 19.07
CA ASP A 260 14.22 -8.51 19.58
C ASP A 260 13.01 -8.84 18.68
N ILE A 261 12.80 -8.05 17.62
CA ILE A 261 11.66 -8.23 16.69
C ILE A 261 12.13 -8.98 15.45
N ASN A 262 11.41 -10.04 15.06
CA ASN A 262 11.64 -10.67 13.76
C ASN A 262 11.20 -9.72 12.64
N CYS A 263 12.16 -8.96 12.13
CA CYS A 263 11.90 -7.88 11.20
C CYS A 263 12.85 -7.84 10.00
N HIS A 264 12.48 -6.99 9.06
CA HIS A 264 13.28 -6.54 7.94
C HIS A 264 13.18 -5.03 7.85
N VAL A 265 14.29 -4.32 7.66
CA VAL A 265 14.28 -2.87 7.45
C VAL A 265 14.44 -2.57 5.96
N ASN A 266 13.52 -1.80 5.43
CA ASN A 266 13.55 -1.32 4.06
C ASN A 266 13.93 0.17 4.07
N LEU A 267 15.17 0.48 3.71
CA LEU A 267 15.68 1.85 3.64
C LEU A 267 15.19 2.51 2.36
N ILE A 268 14.57 3.67 2.49
CA ILE A 268 14.03 4.44 1.38
C ILE A 268 14.74 5.80 1.40
N PRO A 269 15.73 6.06 0.53
CA PRO A 269 16.20 7.43 0.34
C PRO A 269 15.00 8.32 0.01
N VAL A 270 14.76 9.38 0.79
CA VAL A 270 13.56 10.21 0.61
C VAL A 270 13.48 10.73 -0.83
N ASN A 271 12.30 10.64 -1.43
CA ASN A 271 12.04 11.22 -2.74
C ASN A 271 11.63 12.69 -2.53
N PRO A 272 12.37 13.66 -3.07
CA PRO A 272 12.00 15.06 -2.95
C PRO A 272 10.63 15.33 -3.58
N ILE A 273 9.85 16.18 -2.94
CA ILE A 273 8.61 16.73 -3.47
C ILE A 273 8.71 18.24 -3.53
N LYS A 274 8.03 18.87 -4.49
CA LYS A 274 8.16 20.32 -4.78
C LYS A 274 7.74 21.20 -3.60
N GLU A 275 6.83 20.69 -2.77
CA GLU A 275 6.20 21.41 -1.67
C GLU A 275 6.96 21.29 -0.34
N ARG A 276 8.11 20.59 -0.30
CA ARG A 276 8.87 20.32 0.92
C ARG A 276 10.39 20.36 0.67
N ASP A 277 11.12 20.90 1.63
CA ASP A 277 12.58 21.10 1.56
C ASP A 277 13.39 19.91 2.10
N TYR A 278 12.88 18.67 1.97
CA TYR A 278 13.63 17.49 2.41
C TYR A 278 14.65 17.06 1.36
N VAL A 279 15.86 16.80 1.84
CA VAL A 279 17.00 16.46 0.99
C VAL A 279 17.26 14.96 1.07
N LYS A 280 17.48 14.36 -0.09
CA LYS A 280 17.88 12.95 -0.21
C LYS A 280 19.24 12.72 0.41
N SER A 281 19.39 11.70 1.26
CA SER A 281 20.68 11.27 1.78
C SER A 281 21.61 10.81 0.66
N THR A 282 22.92 11.10 0.77
CA THR A 282 23.88 10.65 -0.23
C THR A 282 24.01 9.13 -0.24
N LYS A 283 24.40 8.55 -1.37
CA LYS A 283 24.59 7.09 -1.50
C LYS A 283 25.54 6.55 -0.42
N LYS A 284 26.60 7.28 -0.10
CA LYS A 284 27.57 6.90 0.96
C LYS A 284 26.91 6.83 2.34
N VAL A 285 26.06 7.80 2.69
CA VAL A 285 25.34 7.82 3.97
C VAL A 285 24.35 6.65 4.03
N VAL A 286 23.61 6.40 2.96
CA VAL A 286 22.65 5.26 2.88
C VAL A 286 23.37 3.93 3.06
N GLU A 287 24.49 3.70 2.38
CA GLU A 287 25.28 2.48 2.52
C GLU A 287 25.89 2.35 3.92
N ASN A 288 26.41 3.43 4.51
CA ASN A 288 26.93 3.40 5.88
C ASN A 288 25.83 3.04 6.88
N PHE A 289 24.63 3.61 6.73
CA PHE A 289 23.48 3.33 7.59
C PHE A 289 23.07 1.85 7.48
N LYS A 290 22.99 1.33 6.25
CA LYS A 290 22.72 -0.08 5.97
C LYS A 290 23.76 -0.98 6.65
N ASN A 291 25.04 -0.75 6.37
CA ASN A 291 26.15 -1.57 6.91
C ASN A 291 26.16 -1.55 8.45
N LYS A 292 25.77 -0.42 9.05
CA LYS A 292 25.66 -0.31 10.50
C LYS A 292 24.55 -1.18 11.07
N LEU A 293 23.37 -1.17 10.46
CA LEU A 293 22.25 -2.05 10.86
C LEU A 293 22.61 -3.53 10.67
N GLU A 294 23.22 -3.89 9.53
CA GLU A 294 23.67 -5.28 9.27
C GLU A 294 24.69 -5.76 10.29
N LYS A 295 25.60 -4.88 10.72
CA LYS A 295 26.57 -5.19 11.79
C LYS A 295 25.90 -5.53 13.12
N TYR A 296 24.71 -5.00 13.37
CA TYR A 296 23.88 -5.33 14.53
C TYR A 296 22.91 -6.49 14.29
N GLY A 297 23.07 -7.23 13.17
CA GLY A 297 22.28 -8.42 12.87
C GLY A 297 20.89 -8.12 12.30
N ILE A 298 20.60 -6.88 11.90
CA ILE A 298 19.32 -6.50 11.28
C ILE A 298 19.38 -6.78 9.78
N ASN A 299 18.36 -7.47 9.25
CA ASN A 299 18.21 -7.65 7.81
C ASN A 299 17.76 -6.34 7.15
N VAL A 300 18.51 -5.86 6.16
CA VAL A 300 18.28 -4.56 5.53
C VAL A 300 18.30 -4.67 4.02
N THR A 301 17.41 -3.95 3.36
CA THR A 301 17.51 -3.67 1.92
C THR A 301 17.38 -2.17 1.69
N ILE A 302 18.05 -1.69 0.63
CA ILE A 302 17.80 -0.35 0.09
C ILE A 302 16.76 -0.52 -1.01
N ARG A 303 15.64 0.18 -0.88
CA ARG A 303 14.56 0.13 -1.85
C ARG A 303 15.03 0.69 -3.19
N ARG A 304 14.82 -0.10 -4.25
CA ARG A 304 15.03 0.38 -5.60
C ARG A 304 13.98 1.46 -5.91
N GLU A 305 14.44 2.59 -6.39
CA GLU A 305 13.58 3.66 -6.89
C GLU A 305 13.01 3.24 -8.25
N MET A 306 11.69 3.23 -8.38
CA MET A 306 10.97 2.86 -9.60
C MET A 306 10.16 4.05 -10.07
N GLY A 307 10.14 4.31 -11.39
CA GLY A 307 9.39 5.41 -11.97
C GLY A 307 9.86 6.80 -11.53
N ALA A 308 11.16 6.99 -11.34
CA ALA A 308 11.74 8.26 -10.87
C ALA A 308 11.47 9.44 -11.81
N ASP A 309 11.35 9.17 -13.11
CA ASP A 309 11.11 10.17 -14.16
C ASP A 309 9.63 10.54 -14.35
N ILE A 310 8.73 9.88 -13.63
CA ILE A 310 7.28 10.08 -13.68
C ILE A 310 6.67 10.38 -12.31
N ASP A 311 7.48 10.75 -11.31
CA ASP A 311 7.03 10.95 -9.92
C ASP A 311 6.19 9.75 -9.39
N GLY A 312 6.62 8.52 -9.72
CA GLY A 312 5.94 7.28 -9.37
C GLY A 312 6.41 6.64 -8.05
N ALA A 313 7.36 7.26 -7.36
CA ALA A 313 7.95 6.70 -6.16
C ALA A 313 7.15 7.02 -4.88
N CYS A 314 7.40 6.25 -3.81
CA CYS A 314 6.73 6.45 -2.53
C CYS A 314 6.89 7.89 -2.00
N GLY A 315 5.78 8.47 -1.54
CA GLY A 315 5.70 9.84 -1.03
C GLY A 315 5.46 10.91 -2.10
N GLN A 316 5.49 10.55 -3.38
CA GLN A 316 5.24 11.47 -4.51
C GLN A 316 3.81 11.39 -5.06
N LEU A 317 3.03 10.39 -4.61
CA LEU A 317 1.64 10.15 -5.01
C LEU A 317 0.65 10.97 -4.19
#